data_bfe8206b16098c7cabf6c70a1522ba26
#
_entry.id   bfe8206b16098c7cabf6c70a1522ba26
#
_cell.length_a   1.000
_cell.length_b   1.000
_cell.length_c   1.000
_cell.angle_alpha   90.00
_cell.angle_beta   90.00
_cell.angle_gamma   90.00
#
_symmetry.space_group_name_H-M   'P 1'
#
loop_
_entity.id
_entity.type
_entity.pdbx_description
1 polymer ?
#
loop_
_entity_poly.entity_id
_entity_poly.type
_entity_poly.pdbx_seq_one_letter_code
_entity_poly.pdbx_strand_id
1 'polypeptide(L)'
;AEALGADAVIVIGFEGGGYIGSAEIATTILVNSAARALSIPVVAAGGIVDGNGLAAALALGAEGVLMGTRFIATTEAGLHPNFLKWMVETGEGDTLVLLRSLNNPLRFIRNKLTEALAAQEKEGHPMQDMIHVMQQAQETDIRLDNDTENRLFPVGLGVSLIDSIKPTAEIVRDIV
;
A
#
# COMPACT_ATOMS: atom_id res chain seq x y z
N ALA A 1 -12.46 -18.05 -1.50
CA ALA A 1 -11.95 -18.16 -0.13
C ALA A 1 -12.96 -18.94 0.73
N GLU A 2 -14.18 -18.45 0.94
CA GLU A 2 -15.20 -19.09 1.79
C GLU A 2 -15.47 -20.53 1.40
N ALA A 3 -15.70 -20.84 0.12
CA ALA A 3 -15.91 -22.20 -0.39
C ALA A 3 -14.70 -23.13 -0.18
N LEU A 4 -13.53 -22.60 0.14
CA LEU A 4 -12.30 -23.32 0.47
C LEU A 4 -12.06 -23.40 1.99
N GLY A 5 -13.03 -22.96 2.82
CA GLY A 5 -12.97 -23.06 4.26
C GLY A 5 -12.20 -21.91 4.96
N ALA A 6 -12.09 -20.74 4.34
CA ALA A 6 -11.55 -19.56 5.03
C ALA A 6 -12.53 -19.06 6.09
N ASP A 7 -12.03 -18.71 7.29
CA ASP A 7 -12.81 -18.17 8.40
C ASP A 7 -13.08 -16.67 8.27
N ALA A 8 -12.27 -15.95 7.51
CA ALA A 8 -12.41 -14.53 7.17
C ALA A 8 -11.68 -14.22 5.87
N VAL A 9 -11.94 -13.07 5.28
CA VAL A 9 -11.20 -12.59 4.10
C VAL A 9 -10.71 -11.17 4.31
N ILE A 10 -9.50 -10.90 3.80
CA ILE A 10 -8.99 -9.54 3.66
C ILE A 10 -9.13 -9.14 2.20
N VAL A 11 -9.82 -8.05 1.92
CA VAL A 11 -9.97 -7.49 0.58
C VAL A 11 -9.15 -6.21 0.46
N ILE A 12 -8.26 -6.16 -0.54
CA ILE A 12 -7.33 -5.03 -0.74
C ILE A 12 -7.76 -4.29 -2.01
N GLY A 13 -8.25 -3.07 -1.86
CA GLY A 13 -8.62 -2.23 -2.99
C GLY A 13 -7.41 -1.61 -3.71
N PHE A 14 -7.68 -0.95 -4.83
CA PHE A 14 -6.69 -0.29 -5.69
C PHE A 14 -5.82 0.73 -4.95
N GLU A 15 -6.33 1.32 -3.86
CA GLU A 15 -5.62 2.30 -3.03
C GLU A 15 -4.52 1.68 -2.15
N GLY A 16 -4.39 0.36 -2.15
CA GLY A 16 -3.36 -0.36 -1.39
C GLY A 16 -1.94 -0.04 -1.84
N GLY A 17 -0.99 -0.27 -0.95
CA GLY A 17 0.45 -0.25 -1.23
C GLY A 17 0.98 -1.65 -1.50
N GLY A 18 2.06 -1.75 -2.26
CA GLY A 18 2.57 -3.02 -2.72
C GLY A 18 1.58 -3.72 -3.64
N TYR A 19 1.27 -4.96 -3.35
CA TYR A 19 0.39 -5.78 -4.18
C TYR A 19 -1.04 -5.26 -4.17
N ILE A 20 -1.58 -4.95 -5.35
CA ILE A 20 -2.96 -4.54 -5.55
C ILE A 20 -3.61 -5.43 -6.63
N GLY A 21 -4.90 -5.63 -6.55
CA GLY A 21 -5.59 -6.48 -7.53
C GLY A 21 -5.49 -5.95 -8.96
N SER A 22 -5.29 -6.84 -9.93
CA SER A 22 -5.16 -6.49 -11.36
C SER A 22 -6.42 -5.85 -11.96
N ALA A 23 -7.58 -6.04 -11.34
CA ALA A 23 -8.84 -5.42 -11.74
C ALA A 23 -8.95 -3.94 -11.32
N GLU A 24 -8.00 -3.44 -10.53
CA GLU A 24 -7.92 -2.05 -10.07
C GLU A 24 -9.23 -1.50 -9.47
N ILE A 25 -9.91 -2.35 -8.68
CA ILE A 25 -11.19 -2.01 -8.06
C ILE A 25 -10.94 -1.15 -6.80
N ALA A 26 -11.62 -0.01 -6.70
CA ALA A 26 -11.56 0.84 -5.52
C ALA A 26 -11.99 0.10 -4.24
N THR A 27 -11.35 0.41 -3.10
CA THR A 27 -11.61 -0.20 -1.80
C THR A 27 -13.09 -0.15 -1.43
N THR A 28 -13.77 0.98 -1.66
CA THR A 28 -15.19 1.18 -1.35
C THR A 28 -16.11 0.21 -2.11
N ILE A 29 -15.81 -0.03 -3.39
CA ILE A 29 -16.58 -0.96 -4.23
C ILE A 29 -16.29 -2.40 -3.83
N LEU A 30 -15.00 -2.74 -3.66
CA LEU A 30 -14.57 -4.10 -3.35
C LEU A 30 -15.09 -4.58 -2.00
N VAL A 31 -14.99 -3.74 -0.95
CA VAL A 31 -15.49 -4.05 0.40
C VAL A 31 -17.00 -4.26 0.38
N ASN A 32 -17.77 -3.35 -0.21
CA ASN A 32 -19.21 -3.45 -0.28
C ASN A 32 -19.67 -4.70 -1.07
N SER A 33 -19.00 -5.01 -2.17
CA SER A 33 -19.28 -6.21 -2.97
C SER A 33 -18.99 -7.50 -2.19
N ALA A 34 -17.84 -7.56 -1.49
CA ALA A 34 -17.47 -8.71 -0.69
C ALA A 34 -18.43 -8.92 0.49
N ALA A 35 -18.79 -7.86 1.23
CA ALA A 35 -19.72 -7.92 2.34
C ALA A 35 -21.12 -8.38 1.95
N ARG A 36 -21.54 -8.15 0.71
CA ARG A 36 -22.81 -8.65 0.17
C ARG A 36 -22.76 -10.09 -0.31
N ALA A 37 -21.58 -10.55 -0.72
CA ALA A 37 -21.43 -11.85 -1.38
C ALA A 37 -21.00 -12.96 -0.42
N LEU A 38 -20.40 -12.62 0.72
CA LEU A 38 -19.82 -13.57 1.67
C LEU A 38 -20.60 -13.60 2.98
N SER A 39 -20.62 -14.75 3.64
CA SER A 39 -21.17 -14.94 4.98
C SER A 39 -20.09 -14.94 6.08
N ILE A 40 -18.82 -14.93 5.69
CA ILE A 40 -17.67 -14.83 6.60
C ILE A 40 -17.20 -13.37 6.76
N PRO A 41 -16.55 -13.01 7.87
CA PRO A 41 -16.06 -11.68 8.13
C PRO A 41 -15.19 -11.11 6.99
N VAL A 42 -15.44 -9.86 6.63
CA VAL A 42 -14.65 -9.11 5.64
C VAL A 42 -13.81 -8.06 6.34
N VAL A 43 -12.49 -8.10 6.13
CA VAL A 43 -11.54 -7.09 6.60
C VAL A 43 -11.14 -6.21 5.43
N ALA A 44 -11.35 -4.91 5.55
CA ALA A 44 -11.02 -3.94 4.50
C ALA A 44 -9.55 -3.52 4.56
N ALA A 45 -8.88 -3.45 3.41
CA ALA A 45 -7.53 -2.94 3.28
C ALA A 45 -7.38 -2.08 2.02
N GLY A 46 -6.39 -1.18 2.03
CA GLY A 46 -6.12 -0.26 0.93
C GLY A 46 -6.65 1.15 1.18
N GLY A 47 -5.74 2.12 1.31
CA GLY A 47 -6.06 3.54 1.50
C GLY A 47 -6.54 3.93 2.89
N ILE A 48 -6.74 3.00 3.80
CA ILE A 48 -7.23 3.24 5.16
C ILE A 48 -6.03 3.57 6.07
N VAL A 49 -6.05 4.75 6.71
CA VAL A 49 -4.92 5.24 7.53
C VAL A 49 -5.35 5.95 8.82
N ASP A 50 -6.64 6.19 9.01
CA ASP A 50 -7.20 6.95 10.14
C ASP A 50 -8.57 6.41 10.59
N GLY A 51 -9.18 7.04 11.59
CA GLY A 51 -10.50 6.70 12.11
C GLY A 51 -11.64 6.95 11.11
N ASN A 52 -11.50 7.93 10.20
CA ASN A 52 -12.49 8.16 9.15
C ASN A 52 -12.54 6.99 8.17
N GLY A 53 -11.35 6.48 7.78
CA GLY A 53 -11.23 5.30 6.94
C GLY A 53 -11.78 4.04 7.61
N LEU A 54 -11.55 3.86 8.92
CA LEU A 54 -12.17 2.78 9.71
C LEU A 54 -13.69 2.89 9.70
N ALA A 55 -14.24 4.07 10.04
CA ALA A 55 -15.68 4.30 10.06
C ALA A 55 -16.34 4.03 8.69
N ALA A 56 -15.70 4.49 7.61
CA ALA A 56 -16.15 4.24 6.25
C ALA A 56 -16.16 2.74 5.91
N ALA A 57 -15.10 2.01 6.25
CA ALA A 57 -15.00 0.56 6.02
C ALA A 57 -16.12 -0.21 6.75
N LEU A 58 -16.37 0.12 8.01
CA LEU A 58 -17.45 -0.47 8.80
C LEU A 58 -18.84 -0.16 8.20
N ALA A 59 -19.06 1.07 7.74
CA ALA A 59 -20.31 1.45 7.07
C ALA A 59 -20.54 0.72 5.74
N LEU A 60 -19.46 0.27 5.06
CA LEU A 60 -19.52 -0.54 3.85
C LEU A 60 -19.75 -2.04 4.12
N GLY A 61 -19.79 -2.45 5.39
CA GLY A 61 -20.02 -3.82 5.80
C GLY A 61 -18.76 -4.63 6.13
N ALA A 62 -17.60 -4.00 6.24
CA ALA A 62 -16.42 -4.66 6.81
C ALA A 62 -16.60 -4.82 8.33
N GLU A 63 -15.99 -5.86 8.91
CA GLU A 63 -15.94 -6.09 10.36
C GLU A 63 -14.63 -5.62 10.99
N GLY A 64 -13.67 -5.17 10.17
CA GLY A 64 -12.39 -4.63 10.60
C GLY A 64 -11.59 -4.09 9.44
N VAL A 65 -10.41 -3.56 9.76
CA VAL A 65 -9.48 -3.01 8.78
C VAL A 65 -8.07 -3.57 8.95
N LEU A 66 -7.33 -3.64 7.84
CA LEU A 66 -5.88 -3.89 7.81
C LEU A 66 -5.20 -2.65 7.26
N MET A 67 -4.25 -2.12 8.02
CA MET A 67 -3.47 -0.94 7.66
C MET A 67 -2.00 -1.30 7.56
N GLY A 68 -1.38 -1.11 6.39
CA GLY A 68 0.08 -1.25 6.21
C GLY A 68 0.77 0.11 6.33
N THR A 69 0.48 1.01 5.39
CA THR A 69 1.15 2.31 5.22
C THR A 69 1.14 3.17 6.49
N ARG A 70 0.02 3.21 7.23
CA ARG A 70 -0.06 3.97 8.50
C ARG A 70 0.93 3.45 9.54
N PHE A 71 1.08 2.14 9.67
CA PHE A 71 1.98 1.54 10.66
C PHE A 71 3.46 1.52 10.22
N ILE A 72 3.75 1.71 8.94
CA ILE A 72 5.11 2.02 8.46
C ILE A 72 5.54 3.41 8.97
N ALA A 73 4.62 4.37 9.02
CA ALA A 73 4.86 5.73 9.50
C ALA A 73 4.77 5.83 11.02
N THR A 74 5.53 4.99 11.74
CA THR A 74 5.59 4.94 13.22
C THR A 74 7.02 5.07 13.72
N THR A 75 7.16 5.47 14.97
CA THR A 75 8.48 5.53 15.64
C THR A 75 9.08 4.14 15.81
N GLU A 76 8.26 3.09 15.90
CA GLU A 76 8.68 1.70 16.10
C GLU A 76 9.03 0.98 14.80
N ALA A 77 8.73 1.53 13.64
CA ALA A 77 9.06 0.91 12.35
C ALA A 77 10.58 0.78 12.11
N GLY A 78 11.39 1.58 12.81
CA GLY A 78 12.83 1.52 12.76
C GLY A 78 13.44 1.93 11.41
N LEU A 79 12.68 2.63 10.57
CA LEU A 79 13.15 3.11 9.28
C LEU A 79 14.12 4.30 9.44
N HIS A 80 15.00 4.48 8.46
CA HIS A 80 15.83 5.66 8.40
C HIS A 80 14.95 6.94 8.38
N PRO A 81 15.32 8.01 9.12
CA PRO A 81 14.51 9.23 9.20
C PRO A 81 14.12 9.86 7.87
N ASN A 82 14.95 9.74 6.84
CA ASN A 82 14.65 10.24 5.50
C ASN A 82 13.42 9.56 4.87
N PHE A 83 13.24 8.26 5.08
CA PHE A 83 12.05 7.55 4.60
C PHE A 83 10.79 7.98 5.34
N LEU A 84 10.88 8.15 6.67
CA LEU A 84 9.75 8.65 7.46
C LEU A 84 9.36 10.07 7.06
N LYS A 85 10.36 10.95 6.85
CA LYS A 85 10.14 12.30 6.34
C LYS A 85 9.50 12.28 4.95
N TRP A 86 10.03 11.46 4.04
CA TRP A 86 9.49 11.29 2.69
C TRP A 86 8.03 10.86 2.71
N MET A 87 7.63 9.92 3.58
CA MET A 87 6.22 9.53 3.72
C MET A 87 5.31 10.70 4.09
N VAL A 88 5.73 11.54 5.04
CA VAL A 88 4.95 12.71 5.48
C VAL A 88 4.88 13.81 4.41
N GLU A 89 5.89 13.90 3.55
CA GLU A 89 5.95 14.87 2.45
C GLU A 89 5.25 14.38 1.17
N THR A 90 4.82 13.10 1.12
CA THR A 90 4.21 12.50 -0.06
C THR A 90 2.77 12.99 -0.26
N GLY A 91 2.49 13.57 -1.41
CA GLY A 91 1.18 14.06 -1.81
C GLY A 91 0.31 13.01 -2.52
N GLU A 92 -0.91 13.40 -2.89
CA GLU A 92 -1.91 12.51 -3.52
C GLU A 92 -1.45 11.92 -4.87
N GLY A 93 -0.63 12.65 -5.63
CA GLY A 93 -0.11 12.24 -6.95
C GLY A 93 1.21 11.47 -6.89
N ASP A 94 1.80 11.29 -5.71
CA ASP A 94 3.19 10.85 -5.57
C ASP A 94 3.34 9.35 -5.36
N THR A 95 2.39 8.57 -5.85
CA THR A 95 2.54 7.12 -6.01
C THR A 95 2.35 6.72 -7.47
N LEU A 96 2.91 5.59 -7.86
CA LEU A 96 2.68 5.00 -9.18
C LEU A 96 2.60 3.47 -9.08
N VAL A 97 2.03 2.86 -10.12
CA VAL A 97 1.85 1.41 -10.21
C VAL A 97 2.72 0.85 -11.33
N LEU A 98 3.52 -0.14 -11.00
CA LEU A 98 4.36 -0.92 -11.91
C LEU A 98 3.80 -2.31 -12.14
N LEU A 99 4.34 -3.02 -13.10
CA LEU A 99 4.07 -4.43 -13.41
C LEU A 99 2.62 -4.74 -13.80
N ARG A 100 1.90 -3.74 -14.36
CA ARG A 100 0.57 -3.97 -14.95
C ARG A 100 0.62 -4.95 -16.13
N SER A 101 1.67 -4.88 -16.91
CA SER A 101 1.93 -5.78 -18.05
C SER A 101 2.04 -7.26 -17.66
N LEU A 102 2.43 -7.55 -16.42
CA LEU A 102 2.46 -8.91 -15.85
C LEU A 102 1.14 -9.35 -15.20
N ASN A 103 0.09 -8.53 -15.27
CA ASN A 103 -1.14 -8.76 -14.51
C ASN A 103 -0.88 -8.91 -12.98
N ASN A 104 0.15 -8.22 -12.50
CA ASN A 104 0.65 -8.27 -11.13
C ASN A 104 1.02 -6.86 -10.63
N PRO A 105 0.07 -5.92 -10.61
CA PRO A 105 0.35 -4.53 -10.32
C PRO A 105 0.84 -4.32 -8.88
N LEU A 106 1.90 -3.52 -8.76
CA LEU A 106 2.52 -3.14 -7.49
C LEU A 106 2.58 -1.61 -7.38
N ARG A 107 2.08 -1.07 -6.25
CA ARG A 107 2.13 0.37 -5.98
C ARG A 107 3.34 0.72 -5.11
N PHE A 108 4.04 1.76 -5.54
CA PHE A 108 5.20 2.34 -4.86
C PHE A 108 5.06 3.85 -4.75
N ILE A 109 5.83 4.45 -3.84
CA ILE A 109 6.06 5.89 -3.84
C ILE A 109 6.81 6.28 -5.13
N ARG A 110 6.51 7.47 -5.67
CA ARG A 110 7.13 8.01 -6.88
C ARG A 110 8.52 8.54 -6.56
N ASN A 111 9.53 8.10 -7.32
CA ASN A 111 10.90 8.59 -7.28
C ASN A 111 11.58 8.32 -8.64
N LYS A 112 12.86 8.67 -8.77
CA LYS A 112 13.59 8.49 -10.04
C LYS A 112 13.59 7.05 -10.54
N LEU A 113 13.80 6.08 -9.63
CA LEU A 113 13.81 4.67 -10.00
C LEU A 113 12.44 4.19 -10.50
N THR A 114 11.38 4.49 -9.75
CA THR A 114 10.03 4.04 -10.11
C THR A 114 9.51 4.71 -11.38
N GLU A 115 9.90 5.98 -11.66
CA GLU A 115 9.60 6.66 -12.91
C GLU A 115 10.35 6.05 -14.10
N ALA A 116 11.64 5.73 -13.92
CA ALA A 116 12.42 5.04 -14.96
C ALA A 116 11.85 3.67 -15.28
N LEU A 117 11.48 2.87 -14.28
CA LEU A 117 10.83 1.57 -14.47
C LEU A 117 9.48 1.70 -15.16
N ALA A 118 8.67 2.70 -14.82
CA ALA A 118 7.38 2.94 -15.48
C ALA A 118 7.55 3.32 -16.95
N ALA A 119 8.59 4.11 -17.29
CA ALA A 119 8.93 4.43 -18.67
C ALA A 119 9.34 3.18 -19.45
N GLN A 120 10.23 2.35 -18.88
CA GLN A 120 10.66 1.08 -19.48
C GLN A 120 9.49 0.12 -19.72
N GLU A 121 8.58 -0.01 -18.75
CA GLU A 121 7.37 -0.83 -18.90
C GLU A 121 6.49 -0.34 -20.06
N LYS A 122 6.29 0.98 -20.17
CA LYS A 122 5.51 1.59 -21.24
C LYS A 122 6.15 1.43 -22.62
N GLU A 123 7.47 1.43 -22.70
CA GLU A 123 8.25 1.22 -23.93
C GLU A 123 8.35 -0.26 -24.33
N GLY A 124 7.90 -1.18 -23.47
CA GLY A 124 7.91 -2.62 -23.72
C GLY A 124 9.30 -3.26 -23.55
N HIS A 125 10.13 -2.71 -22.67
CA HIS A 125 11.43 -3.32 -22.34
C HIS A 125 11.27 -4.72 -21.75
N PRO A 126 12.28 -5.61 -21.90
CA PRO A 126 12.23 -6.95 -21.35
C PRO A 126 11.97 -6.94 -19.86
N MET A 127 10.94 -7.66 -19.44
CA MET A 127 10.50 -7.68 -18.02
C MET A 127 11.57 -8.22 -17.08
N GLN A 128 12.41 -9.13 -17.55
CA GLN A 128 13.51 -9.69 -16.77
C GLN A 128 14.51 -8.61 -16.33
N ASP A 129 14.80 -7.63 -17.21
CA ASP A 129 15.71 -6.53 -16.90
C ASP A 129 15.13 -5.63 -15.80
N MET A 130 13.83 -5.33 -15.88
CA MET A 130 13.13 -4.55 -14.87
C MET A 130 13.10 -5.27 -13.52
N ILE A 131 12.80 -6.58 -13.50
CA ILE A 131 12.79 -7.38 -12.27
C ILE A 131 14.18 -7.40 -11.64
N HIS A 132 15.24 -7.53 -12.43
CA HIS A 132 16.61 -7.51 -11.93
C HIS A 132 16.95 -6.17 -11.26
N VAL A 133 16.62 -5.04 -11.89
CA VAL A 133 16.77 -3.71 -11.30
C VAL A 133 15.98 -3.55 -10.00
N MET A 134 14.74 -4.04 -9.97
CA MET A 134 13.90 -4.02 -8.77
C MET A 134 14.49 -4.86 -7.62
N GLN A 135 15.08 -6.01 -7.92
CA GLN A 135 15.76 -6.85 -6.92
C GLN A 135 16.99 -6.14 -6.34
N GLN A 136 17.84 -5.59 -7.20
CA GLN A 136 19.01 -4.82 -6.76
C GLN A 136 18.64 -3.64 -5.85
N ALA A 137 17.56 -2.92 -6.17
CA ALA A 137 17.07 -1.81 -5.39
C ALA A 137 16.60 -2.20 -3.97
N GLN A 138 16.41 -3.49 -3.68
CA GLN A 138 15.98 -4.01 -2.38
C GLN A 138 17.09 -4.69 -1.57
N GLU A 139 18.30 -4.82 -2.12
CA GLU A 139 19.39 -5.55 -1.45
C GLU A 139 19.91 -4.86 -0.18
N THR A 140 19.83 -3.55 -0.09
CA THR A 140 20.28 -2.82 1.10
C THR A 140 19.16 -2.65 2.12
N ASP A 141 19.49 -2.77 3.41
CA ASP A 141 18.53 -2.59 4.50
C ASP A 141 18.04 -1.12 4.55
N ILE A 142 16.74 -0.92 4.36
CA ILE A 142 16.08 0.38 4.37
C ILE A 142 16.22 1.13 5.70
N ARG A 143 16.60 0.45 6.79
CA ARG A 143 16.88 1.05 8.09
C ARG A 143 18.23 1.75 8.14
N LEU A 144 19.16 1.33 7.30
CA LEU A 144 20.55 1.82 7.24
C LEU A 144 20.81 2.73 6.05
N ASP A 145 19.98 2.64 5.02
CA ASP A 145 20.10 3.39 3.79
C ASP A 145 19.28 4.68 3.85
N ASN A 146 19.81 5.75 3.26
CA ASN A 146 19.16 7.05 3.18
C ASN A 146 18.74 7.45 1.76
N ASP A 147 18.93 6.57 0.78
CA ASP A 147 18.63 6.83 -0.63
C ASP A 147 17.15 6.62 -0.93
N THR A 148 16.36 7.67 -0.92
CA THR A 148 14.94 7.66 -1.27
C THR A 148 14.70 7.66 -2.79
N GLU A 149 15.69 8.02 -3.61
CA GLU A 149 15.54 8.18 -5.06
C GLU A 149 15.71 6.89 -5.85
N ASN A 150 16.48 5.93 -5.33
CA ASN A 150 16.79 4.68 -6.00
C ASN A 150 16.24 3.45 -5.25
N ARG A 151 15.16 3.64 -4.49
CA ARG A 151 14.52 2.59 -3.70
C ARG A 151 13.10 2.31 -4.16
N LEU A 152 12.71 1.04 -4.04
CA LEU A 152 11.33 0.64 -4.12
C LEU A 152 10.70 0.69 -2.73
N PHE A 153 9.81 1.63 -2.52
CA PHE A 153 9.12 1.80 -1.24
C PHE A 153 7.61 1.63 -1.43
N PRO A 154 7.06 0.46 -1.06
CA PRO A 154 5.65 0.16 -1.27
C PRO A 154 4.78 0.89 -0.25
N VAL A 155 3.93 1.80 -0.71
CA VAL A 155 2.93 2.53 0.09
C VAL A 155 1.62 2.64 -0.67
N GLY A 156 0.50 2.70 0.06
CA GLY A 156 -0.81 2.97 -0.53
C GLY A 156 -1.08 4.46 -0.73
N LEU A 157 -2.14 4.78 -1.49
CA LEU A 157 -2.57 6.16 -1.72
C LEU A 157 -2.84 6.93 -0.41
N GLY A 158 -3.26 6.24 0.65
CA GLY A 158 -3.48 6.84 1.96
C GLY A 158 -2.22 7.46 2.59
N VAL A 159 -1.03 7.27 2.02
CA VAL A 159 0.19 7.95 2.49
C VAL A 159 0.03 9.47 2.49
N SER A 160 -0.69 10.03 1.54
CA SER A 160 -0.97 11.48 1.44
C SER A 160 -1.80 12.06 2.59
N LEU A 161 -2.44 11.20 3.38
CA LEU A 161 -3.21 11.59 4.56
C LEU A 161 -2.40 11.48 5.86
N ILE A 162 -1.14 11.05 5.78
CA ILE A 162 -0.25 10.89 6.93
C ILE A 162 0.59 12.15 7.10
N ASP A 163 0.30 12.93 8.12
CA ASP A 163 0.92 14.22 8.40
C ASP A 163 1.99 14.16 9.50
N SER A 164 2.10 13.03 10.18
CA SER A 164 3.00 12.90 11.35
C SER A 164 3.43 11.45 11.60
N ILE A 165 4.62 11.32 12.17
CA ILE A 165 5.16 10.05 12.67
C ILE A 165 4.85 10.00 14.17
N LYS A 166 4.12 8.97 14.58
CA LYS A 166 3.65 8.79 15.97
C LYS A 166 3.99 7.39 16.49
N PRO A 167 4.02 7.20 17.81
CA PRO A 167 4.05 5.87 18.40
C PRO A 167 2.82 5.06 18.00
N THR A 168 2.99 3.76 17.74
CA THR A 168 1.91 2.84 17.37
C THR A 168 0.71 2.90 18.32
N ALA A 169 0.97 2.97 19.63
CA ALA A 169 -0.09 3.04 20.64
C ALA A 169 -0.92 4.34 20.55
N GLU A 170 -0.34 5.45 20.10
CA GLU A 170 -1.05 6.70 19.85
C GLU A 170 -1.92 6.59 18.61
N ILE A 171 -1.36 6.05 17.52
CA ILE A 171 -2.11 5.82 16.27
C ILE A 171 -3.35 4.96 16.52
N VAL A 172 -3.20 3.86 17.28
CA VAL A 172 -4.35 2.99 17.60
C VAL A 172 -5.43 3.75 18.38
N ARG A 173 -5.04 4.59 19.35
CA ARG A 173 -6.00 5.43 20.11
C ARG A 173 -6.68 6.49 19.24
N ASP A 174 -5.96 7.04 18.26
CA ASP A 174 -6.51 8.06 17.36
C ASP A 174 -7.49 7.46 16.34
N ILE A 175 -7.38 6.17 16.05
CA ILE A 175 -8.21 5.45 15.06
C ILE A 175 -9.50 4.90 15.70
N VAL A 176 -9.45 4.47 16.95
CA VAL A 176 -10.55 3.81 17.67
C VAL A 176 -11.23 4.79 18.64
#